data_c6ff65f689ced5843fd6966e37e5a882
#
_entry.id   c6ff65f689ced5843fd6966e37e5a882
#
_cell.length_a   1.000
_cell.length_b   1.000
_cell.length_c   1.000
_cell.angle_alpha   90.00
_cell.angle_beta   90.00
_cell.angle_gamma   90.00
#
_symmetry.space_group_name_H-M   'P 1'
#
loop_
_entity.id
_entity.type
_entity.pdbx_description
1 polymer ?
#
loop_
_entity_poly.entity_id
_entity_poly.type
_entity_poly.pdbx_seq_one_letter_code
_entity_poly.pdbx_strand_id
1 'polypeptide(L)'
;MYALQQHNLREIESLNQRGGRTLSFVDLISAGTMSAEMVAHCWTAIAHGASFLTAARPGGAGKSTVLANLLMLLPRAERIVTWQPGTVGIPGAPRCHLAHEIGAGHWYGYIWGSDVPDFLALRSAGDRVASCLHADTLEELQGILCAPPLQVTPETLNGV
;
A
#
# COMPACT_ATOMS: atom_id res chain seq x y z
N MET A 1 -18.07 1.87 -14.61
CA MET A 1 -18.00 1.72 -13.13
C MET A 1 -17.82 0.27 -12.70
N TYR A 2 -18.66 -0.66 -13.10
CA TYR A 2 -18.55 -2.09 -12.73
C TYR A 2 -17.20 -2.74 -13.14
N ALA A 3 -16.71 -2.50 -14.34
CA ALA A 3 -15.44 -3.06 -14.82
C ALA A 3 -14.22 -2.58 -14.00
N LEU A 4 -14.20 -1.31 -13.54
CA LEU A 4 -13.16 -0.79 -12.68
C LEU A 4 -13.19 -1.45 -11.30
N GLN A 5 -14.38 -1.62 -10.71
CA GLN A 5 -14.52 -2.30 -9.42
C GLN A 5 -14.06 -3.75 -9.50
N GLN A 6 -14.40 -4.47 -10.57
CA GLN A 6 -13.93 -5.85 -10.80
C GLN A 6 -12.41 -5.92 -10.99
N HIS A 7 -11.81 -4.92 -11.64
CA HIS A 7 -10.35 -4.82 -11.77
C HIS A 7 -9.72 -4.60 -10.39
N ASN A 8 -10.17 -3.59 -9.64
CA ASN A 8 -9.63 -3.28 -8.31
C ASN A 8 -9.75 -4.47 -7.35
N LEU A 9 -10.88 -5.19 -7.40
CA LEU A 9 -11.07 -6.38 -6.59
C LEU A 9 -10.00 -7.46 -6.89
N ARG A 10 -9.70 -7.70 -8.17
CA ARG A 10 -8.63 -8.66 -8.55
C ARG A 10 -7.25 -8.22 -8.04
N GLU A 11 -6.94 -6.92 -8.12
CA GLU A 11 -5.67 -6.40 -7.58
C GLU A 11 -5.59 -6.60 -6.04
N ILE A 12 -6.69 -6.35 -5.33
CA ILE A 12 -6.76 -6.59 -3.88
C ILE A 12 -6.64 -8.09 -3.54
N GLU A 13 -7.34 -8.94 -4.28
CA GLU A 13 -7.30 -10.40 -4.08
C GLU A 13 -5.89 -10.96 -4.34
N SER A 14 -5.12 -10.36 -5.24
CA SER A 14 -3.75 -10.78 -5.53
C SER A 14 -2.79 -10.63 -4.33
N LEU A 15 -3.13 -9.79 -3.35
CA LEU A 15 -2.39 -9.69 -2.09
C LEU A 15 -2.55 -10.94 -1.21
N ASN A 16 -3.60 -11.73 -1.41
CA ASN A 16 -3.89 -12.92 -0.62
C ASN A 16 -3.11 -14.15 -1.14
N GLN A 17 -1.79 -14.08 -1.07
CA GLN A 17 -0.90 -15.15 -1.57
C GLN A 17 -1.03 -16.47 -0.80
N ARG A 18 -1.61 -16.46 0.41
CA ARG A 18 -1.79 -17.66 1.24
C ARG A 18 -3.13 -18.35 1.03
N GLY A 19 -4.01 -17.75 0.24
CA GLY A 19 -5.38 -18.24 0.02
C GLY A 19 -6.29 -18.00 1.23
N GLY A 20 -7.50 -18.54 1.14
CA GLY A 20 -8.52 -18.37 2.15
C GLY A 20 -9.44 -17.17 1.89
N ARG A 21 -10.36 -16.93 2.80
CA ARG A 21 -11.34 -15.85 2.71
C ARG A 21 -10.66 -14.48 2.91
N THR A 22 -10.95 -13.53 2.04
CA THR A 22 -10.57 -12.13 2.28
C THR A 22 -11.31 -11.60 3.51
N LEU A 23 -10.57 -11.09 4.49
CA LEU A 23 -11.14 -10.52 5.71
C LEU A 23 -11.69 -9.12 5.43
N SER A 24 -12.72 -8.73 6.16
CA SER A 24 -13.31 -7.40 6.13
C SER A 24 -12.88 -6.57 7.34
N PHE A 25 -13.14 -5.26 7.34
CA PHE A 25 -12.94 -4.42 8.52
C PHE A 25 -13.71 -4.93 9.74
N VAL A 26 -14.88 -5.52 9.56
CA VAL A 26 -15.64 -6.11 10.67
C VAL A 26 -14.86 -7.27 11.30
N ASP A 27 -14.23 -8.10 10.48
CA ASP A 27 -13.37 -9.19 10.98
C ASP A 27 -12.16 -8.62 11.74
N LEU A 28 -11.51 -7.56 11.22
CA LEU A 28 -10.34 -6.93 11.86
C LEU A 28 -10.71 -6.25 13.18
N ILE A 29 -11.86 -5.59 13.27
CA ILE A 29 -12.36 -4.97 14.50
C ILE A 29 -12.73 -6.08 15.51
N SER A 30 -13.45 -7.09 15.08
CA SER A 30 -13.85 -8.21 15.94
C SER A 30 -12.66 -8.99 16.49
N ALA A 31 -11.56 -9.08 15.73
CA ALA A 31 -10.31 -9.69 16.15
C ALA A 31 -9.42 -8.76 17.00
N GLY A 32 -9.81 -7.51 17.22
CA GLY A 32 -9.01 -6.53 17.95
C GLY A 32 -7.76 -6.05 17.20
N THR A 33 -7.65 -6.32 15.89
CA THR A 33 -6.53 -5.86 15.05
C THR A 33 -6.58 -4.36 14.81
N MET A 34 -7.79 -3.81 14.67
CA MET A 34 -8.05 -2.37 14.51
C MET A 34 -9.27 -1.97 15.36
N SER A 35 -9.28 -0.74 15.87
CA SER A 35 -10.49 -0.17 16.45
C SER A 35 -11.35 0.51 15.35
N ALA A 36 -12.63 0.76 15.66
CA ALA A 36 -13.50 1.49 14.75
C ALA A 36 -12.99 2.92 14.48
N GLU A 37 -12.39 3.56 15.50
CA GLU A 37 -11.78 4.90 15.37
C GLU A 37 -10.56 4.87 14.44
N MET A 38 -9.71 3.84 14.53
CA MET A 38 -8.58 3.65 13.60
C MET A 38 -9.07 3.51 12.16
N VAL A 39 -10.11 2.71 11.93
CA VAL A 39 -10.71 2.55 10.59
C VAL A 39 -11.28 3.87 10.09
N ALA A 40 -12.00 4.62 10.93
CA ALA A 40 -12.56 5.93 10.56
C ALA A 40 -11.47 6.95 10.23
N HIS A 41 -10.38 6.98 11.00
CA HIS A 41 -9.21 7.82 10.73
C HIS A 41 -8.56 7.48 9.39
N CYS A 42 -8.27 6.20 9.15
CA CYS A 42 -7.70 5.73 7.88
C CYS A 42 -8.63 6.08 6.71
N TRP A 43 -9.93 5.87 6.85
CA TRP A 43 -10.89 6.21 5.81
C TRP A 43 -10.87 7.70 5.47
N THR A 44 -10.87 8.54 6.50
CA THR A 44 -10.79 10.00 6.31
C THR A 44 -9.49 10.39 5.61
N ALA A 45 -8.35 9.90 6.04
CA ALA A 45 -7.06 10.18 5.42
C ALA A 45 -7.03 9.73 3.94
N ILE A 46 -7.49 8.50 3.66
CA ILE A 46 -7.57 7.95 2.30
C ILE A 46 -8.54 8.76 1.43
N ALA A 47 -9.69 9.18 1.95
CA ALA A 47 -10.63 10.03 1.20
C ALA A 47 -10.00 11.39 0.82
N HIS A 48 -9.03 11.88 1.60
CA HIS A 48 -8.29 13.13 1.33
C HIS A 48 -6.97 12.92 0.56
N GLY A 49 -6.75 11.76 0.00
CA GLY A 49 -5.60 11.53 -0.91
C GLY A 49 -4.37 10.93 -0.25
N ALA A 50 -4.42 10.49 1.01
CA ALA A 50 -3.27 9.90 1.67
C ALA A 50 -2.75 8.65 0.94
N SER A 51 -1.44 8.55 0.79
CA SER A 51 -0.73 7.30 0.55
C SER A 51 -0.58 6.55 1.87
N PHE A 52 -0.41 5.23 1.83
CA PHE A 52 -0.33 4.47 3.07
C PHE A 52 0.59 3.25 2.96
N LEU A 53 1.28 3.00 4.07
CA LEU A 53 2.13 1.82 4.26
C LEU A 53 1.65 1.05 5.48
N THR A 54 1.60 -0.27 5.38
CA THR A 54 1.35 -1.15 6.52
C THR A 54 2.64 -1.86 6.89
N ALA A 55 2.99 -1.87 8.18
CA ALA A 55 4.25 -2.42 8.61
C ALA A 55 4.09 -3.35 9.83
N ALA A 56 4.89 -4.39 9.86
CA ALA A 56 5.16 -5.24 11.02
C ALA A 56 6.34 -6.15 10.68
N ARG A 57 7.25 -6.38 11.62
CA ARG A 57 8.44 -7.18 11.39
C ARG A 57 8.13 -8.67 11.15
N PRO A 58 7.25 -9.34 11.94
CA PRO A 58 7.01 -10.76 11.73
C PRO A 58 6.31 -11.07 10.40
N GLY A 59 6.76 -12.13 9.75
CA GLY A 59 6.01 -12.74 8.67
C GLY A 59 4.66 -13.28 9.18
N GLY A 60 3.57 -13.01 8.44
CA GLY A 60 2.24 -13.46 8.86
C GLY A 60 1.55 -12.58 9.90
N ALA A 61 2.10 -11.41 10.25
CA ALA A 61 1.50 -10.46 11.19
C ALA A 61 0.22 -9.77 10.68
N GLY A 62 -0.23 -10.06 9.44
CA GLY A 62 -1.45 -9.48 8.88
C GLY A 62 -1.25 -8.20 8.07
N LYS A 63 -0.01 -7.78 7.76
CA LYS A 63 0.27 -6.59 6.94
C LYS A 63 -0.56 -6.53 5.66
N SER A 64 -0.47 -7.56 4.84
CA SER A 64 -1.20 -7.62 3.56
C SER A 64 -2.72 -7.68 3.76
N THR A 65 -3.19 -8.23 4.88
CA THR A 65 -4.62 -8.25 5.23
C THR A 65 -5.11 -6.83 5.56
N VAL A 66 -4.36 -6.07 6.34
CA VAL A 66 -4.68 -4.67 6.65
C VAL A 66 -4.59 -3.84 5.37
N LEU A 67 -3.52 -4.00 4.58
CA LEU A 67 -3.34 -3.32 3.30
C LEU A 67 -4.53 -3.56 2.35
N ALA A 68 -4.97 -4.81 2.19
CA ALA A 68 -6.13 -5.16 1.36
C ALA A 68 -7.40 -4.44 1.81
N ASN A 69 -7.62 -4.36 3.13
CA ASN A 69 -8.76 -3.63 3.68
C ASN A 69 -8.66 -2.12 3.44
N LEU A 70 -7.50 -1.51 3.63
CA LEU A 70 -7.30 -0.08 3.36
C LEU A 70 -7.55 0.25 1.88
N LEU A 71 -7.13 -0.61 0.95
CA LEU A 71 -7.41 -0.46 -0.49
C LEU A 71 -8.91 -0.49 -0.81
N MET A 72 -9.74 -1.15 -0.01
CA MET A 72 -11.21 -1.13 -0.18
C MET A 72 -11.83 0.22 0.19
N LEU A 73 -11.11 1.11 0.90
CA LEU A 73 -11.55 2.46 1.23
C LEU A 73 -11.28 3.48 0.13
N LEU A 74 -10.57 3.10 -0.92
CA LEU A 74 -10.28 4.00 -2.04
C LEU A 74 -11.55 4.55 -2.68
N PRO A 75 -11.54 5.81 -3.15
CA PRO A 75 -12.64 6.36 -3.94
C PRO A 75 -12.99 5.46 -5.12
N ARG A 76 -14.28 5.30 -5.40
CA ARG A 76 -14.76 4.35 -6.44
C ARG A 76 -14.24 4.63 -7.85
N ALA A 77 -13.82 5.85 -8.12
CA ALA A 77 -13.26 6.26 -9.42
C ALA A 77 -11.75 5.98 -9.52
N GLU A 78 -11.10 5.68 -8.42
CA GLU A 78 -9.66 5.46 -8.38
C GLU A 78 -9.30 4.04 -8.79
N ARG A 79 -8.31 3.92 -9.68
CA ARG A 79 -7.84 2.64 -10.20
C ARG A 79 -6.65 2.15 -9.41
N ILE A 80 -6.68 0.91 -8.95
CA ILE A 80 -5.51 0.23 -8.40
C ILE A 80 -4.67 -0.32 -9.56
N VAL A 81 -3.37 -0.10 -9.51
CA VAL A 81 -2.40 -0.60 -10.51
C VAL A 81 -1.21 -1.19 -9.78
N THR A 82 -1.00 -2.49 -9.90
CA THR A 82 0.25 -3.09 -9.38
C THR A 82 1.44 -2.51 -10.12
N TRP A 83 2.36 -1.92 -9.36
CA TRP A 83 3.52 -1.23 -9.89
C TRP A 83 4.48 -2.20 -10.60
N GLN A 84 5.09 -1.70 -11.66
CA GLN A 84 6.13 -2.40 -12.42
C GLN A 84 7.23 -1.39 -12.82
N PRO A 85 8.48 -1.82 -13.02
CA PRO A 85 9.54 -0.97 -13.50
C PRO A 85 9.13 -0.18 -14.75
N GLY A 86 9.37 1.15 -14.73
CA GLY A 86 8.95 2.04 -15.81
C GLY A 86 7.51 2.55 -15.72
N THR A 87 6.77 2.20 -14.65
CA THR A 87 5.47 2.83 -14.37
C THR A 87 5.65 4.32 -14.15
N VAL A 88 4.90 5.13 -14.89
CA VAL A 88 4.88 6.58 -14.76
C VAL A 88 3.48 7.06 -14.36
N GLY A 89 3.43 8.13 -13.58
CA GLY A 89 2.17 8.84 -13.30
C GLY A 89 1.55 9.36 -14.60
N ILE A 90 0.26 9.17 -14.78
CA ILE A 90 -0.47 9.70 -15.95
C ILE A 90 -1.44 10.77 -15.46
N PRO A 91 -1.28 12.03 -15.88
CA PRO A 91 -2.20 13.08 -15.49
C PRO A 91 -3.66 12.79 -15.89
N GLY A 92 -4.59 13.14 -15.02
CA GLY A 92 -6.02 13.19 -15.36
C GLY A 92 -6.90 12.03 -14.89
N ALA A 93 -6.33 10.92 -14.38
CA ALA A 93 -7.13 9.86 -13.76
C ALA A 93 -6.44 9.40 -12.45
N PRO A 94 -7.05 9.58 -11.29
CA PRO A 94 -6.43 9.22 -10.01
C PRO A 94 -6.17 7.72 -9.93
N ARG A 95 -4.97 7.35 -9.51
CA ARG A 95 -4.50 5.97 -9.40
C ARG A 95 -3.88 5.72 -8.03
N CYS A 96 -4.11 4.51 -7.54
CA CYS A 96 -3.35 3.96 -6.43
C CYS A 96 -2.36 2.93 -6.99
N HIS A 97 -1.08 3.25 -6.97
CA HIS A 97 -0.02 2.31 -7.31
C HIS A 97 0.23 1.39 -6.13
N LEU A 98 0.13 0.10 -6.38
CA LEU A 98 0.26 -0.94 -5.36
C LEU A 98 1.58 -1.68 -5.55
N ALA A 99 2.43 -1.68 -4.53
CA ALA A 99 3.47 -2.69 -4.37
C ALA A 99 3.04 -3.66 -3.27
N HIS A 100 3.11 -4.96 -3.55
CA HIS A 100 2.68 -5.97 -2.58
C HIS A 100 3.56 -5.95 -1.32
N GLU A 101 4.86 -5.72 -1.52
CA GLU A 101 5.81 -5.55 -0.41
C GLU A 101 7.05 -4.79 -0.88
N ILE A 102 7.53 -3.86 -0.06
CA ILE A 102 8.88 -3.33 -0.15
C ILE A 102 9.79 -4.33 0.55
N GLY A 103 10.47 -5.17 -0.25
CA GLY A 103 11.28 -6.26 0.27
C GLY A 103 12.12 -6.94 -0.83
N ALA A 104 13.30 -7.44 -0.45
CA ALA A 104 14.22 -8.15 -1.33
C ALA A 104 13.66 -9.53 -1.69
N GLY A 105 12.84 -9.61 -2.72
CA GLY A 105 12.24 -10.84 -3.21
C GLY A 105 11.88 -10.73 -4.70
N HIS A 106 11.64 -11.87 -5.34
CA HIS A 106 11.27 -11.95 -6.76
C HIS A 106 9.80 -12.35 -6.96
N TRP A 107 8.96 -12.12 -5.94
CA TRP A 107 7.53 -12.41 -6.03
C TRP A 107 6.79 -11.28 -6.75
N TYR A 108 5.65 -11.62 -7.30
CA TYR A 108 4.79 -10.65 -7.98
C TYR A 108 4.47 -9.46 -7.07
N GLY A 109 4.66 -8.26 -7.60
CA GLY A 109 4.36 -7.01 -6.89
C GLY A 109 5.39 -6.61 -5.82
N TYR A 110 6.49 -7.37 -5.62
CA TYR A 110 7.59 -6.96 -4.74
C TYR A 110 8.48 -5.94 -5.44
N ILE A 111 8.95 -4.97 -4.67
CA ILE A 111 9.88 -3.94 -5.15
C ILE A 111 11.06 -3.80 -4.19
N TRP A 112 12.25 -3.53 -4.73
CA TRP A 112 13.47 -3.36 -3.97
C TRP A 112 14.49 -2.49 -4.70
N GLY A 113 15.49 -1.94 -3.97
CA GLY A 113 16.55 -1.12 -4.55
C GLY A 113 16.04 0.17 -5.15
N SER A 114 16.49 0.52 -6.35
CA SER A 114 16.12 1.75 -7.07
C SER A 114 14.63 1.85 -7.42
N ASP A 115 13.90 0.75 -7.44
CA ASP A 115 12.48 0.73 -7.72
C ASP A 115 11.66 1.42 -6.62
N VAL A 116 12.17 1.44 -5.39
CA VAL A 116 11.43 2.01 -4.24
C VAL A 116 11.35 3.54 -4.29
N PRO A 117 12.43 4.29 -4.51
CA PRO A 117 12.34 5.73 -4.75
C PRO A 117 11.42 6.08 -5.92
N ASP A 118 11.51 5.37 -7.05
CA ASP A 118 10.66 5.60 -8.22
C ASP A 118 9.18 5.38 -7.92
N PHE A 119 8.86 4.30 -7.21
CA PHE A 119 7.51 4.01 -6.75
C PHE A 119 6.96 5.11 -5.83
N LEU A 120 7.71 5.53 -4.82
CA LEU A 120 7.29 6.56 -3.89
C LEU A 120 7.16 7.95 -4.53
N ALA A 121 7.97 8.23 -5.57
CA ALA A 121 7.93 9.48 -6.32
C ALA A 121 6.63 9.68 -7.13
N LEU A 122 5.89 8.61 -7.46
CA LEU A 122 4.60 8.70 -8.17
C LEU A 122 3.58 9.57 -7.43
N ARG A 123 3.68 9.68 -6.11
CA ARG A 123 2.86 10.57 -5.30
C ARG A 123 3.01 12.04 -5.70
N SER A 124 4.21 12.48 -6.09
CA SER A 124 4.46 13.85 -6.55
C SER A 124 3.77 14.17 -7.87
N ALA A 125 3.36 13.16 -8.64
CA ALA A 125 2.57 13.30 -9.85
C ALA A 125 1.06 13.37 -9.59
N GLY A 126 0.63 13.36 -8.32
CA GLY A 126 -0.79 13.40 -7.92
C GLY A 126 -1.46 12.02 -7.84
N ASP A 127 -0.69 10.94 -8.01
CA ASP A 127 -1.12 9.58 -7.73
C ASP A 127 -0.90 9.24 -6.25
N ARG A 128 -1.43 8.13 -5.80
CA ARG A 128 -1.12 7.63 -4.46
C ARG A 128 -0.38 6.30 -4.54
N VAL A 129 0.32 5.97 -3.46
CA VAL A 129 1.05 4.72 -3.33
C VAL A 129 0.56 3.95 -2.11
N ALA A 130 0.54 2.63 -2.23
CA ALA A 130 0.16 1.72 -1.15
C ALA A 130 1.09 0.50 -1.15
N SER A 131 1.62 0.13 0.00
CA SER A 131 2.50 -1.04 0.14
C SER A 131 2.55 -1.55 1.57
N CYS A 132 3.29 -2.64 1.78
CA CYS A 132 3.70 -3.07 3.10
C CYS A 132 5.21 -3.33 3.16
N LEU A 133 5.76 -3.36 4.39
CA LEU A 133 7.16 -3.67 4.63
C LEU A 133 7.37 -4.24 6.05
N HIS A 134 8.58 -4.75 6.30
CA HIS A 134 8.96 -5.32 7.58
C HIS A 134 9.60 -4.24 8.49
N ALA A 135 8.78 -3.56 9.30
CA ALA A 135 9.22 -2.63 10.34
C ALA A 135 8.18 -2.61 11.47
N ASP A 136 8.62 -2.44 12.72
CA ASP A 136 7.72 -2.37 13.89
C ASP A 136 7.54 -0.94 14.40
N THR A 137 8.44 -0.01 14.06
CA THR A 137 8.36 1.39 14.44
C THR A 137 8.54 2.31 13.25
N LEU A 138 8.12 3.58 13.41
CA LEU A 138 8.32 4.61 12.39
C LEU A 138 9.81 4.89 12.14
N GLU A 139 10.62 4.91 13.19
CA GLU A 139 12.07 5.11 13.10
C GLU A 139 12.73 3.98 12.31
N GLU A 140 12.30 2.74 12.56
CA GLU A 140 12.79 1.58 11.82
C GLU A 140 12.40 1.64 10.34
N LEU A 141 11.14 2.00 10.05
CA LEU A 141 10.63 2.20 8.69
C LEU A 141 11.48 3.26 7.96
N GLN A 142 11.69 4.42 8.58
CA GLN A 142 12.52 5.49 8.02
C GLN A 142 13.97 5.02 7.81
N GLY A 143 14.54 4.32 8.79
CA GLY A 143 15.89 3.77 8.70
C GLY A 143 16.05 2.80 7.51
N ILE A 144 15.08 1.92 7.29
CA ILE A 144 15.08 0.98 6.16
C ILE A 144 14.96 1.72 4.83
N LEU A 145 14.02 2.65 4.71
CA LEU A 145 13.77 3.35 3.45
C LEU A 145 14.90 4.31 3.07
N CYS A 146 15.53 4.98 4.03
CA CYS A 146 16.61 5.94 3.76
C CYS A 146 17.98 5.27 3.58
N ALA A 147 18.18 4.05 4.08
CA ALA A 147 19.44 3.32 3.97
C ALA A 147 19.64 2.69 2.58
N PRO A 148 20.91 2.45 2.16
CA PRO A 148 21.17 1.60 1.01
C PRO A 148 20.54 0.20 1.16
N PRO A 149 20.02 -0.41 0.10
CA PRO A 149 20.04 0.06 -1.30
C PRO A 149 18.85 0.94 -1.70
N LEU A 150 17.92 1.28 -0.78
CA LEU A 150 16.68 1.98 -1.12
C LEU A 150 16.90 3.49 -1.30
N GLN A 151 17.65 4.13 -0.42
CA GLN A 151 18.09 5.53 -0.50
C GLN A 151 16.94 6.53 -0.79
N VAL A 152 15.77 6.29 -0.21
CA VAL A 152 14.63 7.23 -0.30
C VAL A 152 15.00 8.52 0.42
N THR A 153 14.77 9.66 -0.22
CA THR A 153 15.07 10.96 0.41
C THR A 153 14.02 11.33 1.46
N PRO A 154 14.40 12.09 2.51
CA PRO A 154 13.44 12.56 3.52
C PRO A 154 12.27 13.35 2.89
N GLU A 155 12.51 14.12 1.83
CA GLU A 155 11.48 14.89 1.14
C GLU A 155 10.43 13.97 0.50
N THR A 156 10.87 12.87 -0.10
CA THR A 156 9.98 11.85 -0.66
C THR A 156 9.19 11.16 0.44
N LEU A 157 9.81 10.92 1.62
CA LEU A 157 9.18 10.21 2.72
C LEU A 157 8.16 11.07 3.47
N ASN A 158 8.44 12.36 3.66
CA ASN A 158 7.58 13.28 4.44
C ASN A 158 6.17 13.48 3.87
N GLY A 159 5.85 12.87 2.81
CA GLY A 159 4.53 12.97 2.21
C GLY A 159 3.79 11.64 2.06
N VAL A 160 4.29 10.56 2.63
CA VAL A 160 3.61 9.25 2.68
C VAL A 160 2.85 9.11 3.99
#